data_7a0bc5be0dac179eb68c5c1a7636ce4c
#
_entry.id   7a0bc5be0dac179eb68c5c1a7636ce4c
#
_cell.length_a   1.000
_cell.length_b   1.000
_cell.length_c   1.000
_cell.angle_alpha   90.00
_cell.angle_beta   90.00
_cell.angle_gamma   90.00
#
_symmetry.space_group_name_H-M   'P 1'
#
loop_
_entity.id
_entity.type
_entity.pdbx_description
1 polymer ?
#
loop_
_entity_poly.entity_id
_entity_poly.type
_entity_poly.pdbx_seq_one_letter_code
_entity_poly.pdbx_strand_id
1 'polypeptide(L)'
;KVKGALSSDQKVIDFVQQMLQATKQKLRYEDTDYAQTLQNLERLVPLLCDKERERVVLENINIVKEKLQTGKHDYSAFHGDLTPWNSFVVNGHLYAFDFEYFKRSYPPLADYFHFFTQSQIYDTYARGEQITANYRRIKKERLTDVTDSDFLYRCYLLAIMEFYLNRDHGYLNERL
;
A
#
# COMPACT_ATOMS: atom_id res chain seq x y z
N LYS A 1 -15.56 15.38 19.70
CA LYS A 1 -15.03 15.26 18.33
C LYS A 1 -13.79 14.38 18.42
N VAL A 2 -13.85 13.21 17.87
CA VAL A 2 -12.70 12.31 17.73
C VAL A 2 -11.76 12.94 16.70
N LYS A 3 -10.52 13.23 17.08
CA LYS A 3 -9.53 13.74 16.13
C LYS A 3 -9.00 12.53 15.33
N GLY A 4 -9.04 12.61 14.01
CA GLY A 4 -8.35 11.64 13.15
C GLY A 4 -6.85 11.59 13.46
N ALA A 5 -6.23 10.45 13.26
CA ALA A 5 -4.78 10.29 13.40
C ALA A 5 -4.06 11.09 12.30
N LEU A 6 -2.90 11.67 12.64
CA LEU A 6 -2.03 12.31 11.65
C LEU A 6 -1.05 11.29 11.05
N SER A 7 -0.67 11.47 9.79
CA SER A 7 0.21 10.56 9.05
C SER A 7 1.59 10.33 9.67
N SER A 8 2.05 11.27 10.49
CA SER A 8 3.31 11.17 11.24
C SER A 8 3.12 10.61 12.66
N ASP A 9 1.91 10.20 13.02
CA ASP A 9 1.61 9.73 14.35
C ASP A 9 2.23 8.36 14.61
N GLN A 10 3.03 8.24 15.66
CA GLN A 10 3.61 6.98 16.11
C GLN A 10 2.54 5.89 16.31
N LYS A 11 1.33 6.27 16.65
CA LYS A 11 0.20 5.33 16.84
C LYS A 11 -0.23 4.59 15.57
N VAL A 12 -0.06 5.22 14.41
CA VAL A 12 -0.30 4.54 13.12
C VAL A 12 0.75 3.45 12.91
N ILE A 13 2.01 3.76 13.21
CA ILE A 13 3.11 2.80 13.12
C ILE A 13 2.87 1.65 14.10
N ASP A 14 2.55 1.97 15.36
CA ASP A 14 2.29 0.96 16.40
C ASP A 14 1.11 0.06 16.03
N PHE A 15 0.04 0.63 15.50
CA PHE A 15 -1.13 -0.13 15.04
C PHE A 15 -0.77 -1.09 13.90
N VAL A 16 -0.08 -0.59 12.87
CA VAL A 16 0.33 -1.41 11.72
C VAL A 16 1.31 -2.50 12.15
N GLN A 17 2.24 -2.22 13.07
CA GLN A 17 3.14 -3.22 13.62
C GLN A 17 2.39 -4.29 14.44
N GLN A 18 1.42 -3.91 15.26
CA GLN A 18 0.59 -4.86 16.01
C GLN A 18 -0.22 -5.75 15.06
N MET A 19 -0.82 -5.19 14.02
CA MET A 19 -1.55 -5.95 13.01
C MET A 19 -0.61 -6.91 12.25
N LEU A 20 0.57 -6.45 11.88
CA LEU A 20 1.61 -7.27 11.25
C LEU A 20 1.99 -8.46 12.17
N GLN A 21 2.29 -8.21 13.43
CA GLN A 21 2.66 -9.27 14.38
C GLN A 21 1.53 -10.28 14.61
N ALA A 22 0.28 -9.80 14.69
CA ALA A 22 -0.89 -10.64 14.96
C ALA A 22 -1.28 -11.51 13.73
N THR A 23 -0.94 -11.08 12.52
CA THR A 23 -1.45 -11.70 11.28
C THR A 23 -0.34 -12.21 10.35
N LYS A 24 0.92 -12.08 10.75
CA LYS A 24 2.08 -12.49 9.97
C LYS A 24 2.05 -13.99 9.66
N GLN A 25 2.25 -14.33 8.40
CA GLN A 25 2.32 -15.70 7.92
C GLN A 25 3.37 -15.83 6.80
N LYS A 26 4.03 -17.00 6.71
CA LYS A 26 4.95 -17.33 5.63
C LYS A 26 4.24 -18.14 4.56
N LEU A 27 4.02 -17.51 3.39
CA LEU A 27 3.31 -18.11 2.27
C LEU A 27 4.18 -18.10 1.02
N ARG A 28 3.86 -18.99 0.07
CA ARG A 28 4.28 -18.83 -1.31
C ARG A 28 3.48 -17.72 -1.95
N TYR A 29 4.05 -17.04 -2.94
CA TYR A 29 3.39 -15.95 -3.64
C TYR A 29 2.03 -16.35 -4.23
N GLU A 30 1.97 -17.51 -4.87
CA GLU A 30 0.76 -18.05 -5.51
C GLU A 30 -0.42 -18.29 -4.56
N ASP A 31 -0.14 -18.43 -3.25
CA ASP A 31 -1.13 -18.69 -2.20
C ASP A 31 -1.68 -17.40 -1.56
N THR A 32 -1.37 -16.22 -2.12
CA THR A 32 -1.66 -14.92 -1.51
C THR A 32 -2.75 -14.14 -2.23
N ASP A 33 -3.48 -13.30 -1.49
CA ASP A 33 -4.38 -12.30 -2.08
C ASP A 33 -3.62 -11.31 -2.96
N TYR A 34 -2.35 -11.05 -2.63
CA TYR A 34 -1.52 -10.14 -3.42
C TYR A 34 -1.19 -10.69 -4.81
N ALA A 35 -1.01 -12.01 -4.95
CA ALA A 35 -0.85 -12.63 -6.28
C ALA A 35 -2.08 -12.41 -7.16
N GLN A 36 -3.27 -12.53 -6.58
CA GLN A 36 -4.52 -12.26 -7.28
C GLN A 36 -4.64 -10.78 -7.70
N THR A 37 -4.20 -9.87 -6.83
CA THR A 37 -4.15 -8.43 -7.13
C THR A 37 -3.23 -8.14 -8.32
N LEU A 38 -2.01 -8.69 -8.36
CA LEU A 38 -1.12 -8.47 -9.50
C LEU A 38 -1.64 -9.12 -10.79
N GLN A 39 -2.25 -10.29 -10.70
CA GLN A 39 -2.89 -10.92 -11.87
C GLN A 39 -4.03 -10.06 -12.42
N ASN A 40 -4.79 -9.43 -11.53
CA ASN A 40 -5.87 -8.54 -11.92
C ASN A 40 -5.31 -7.24 -12.54
N LEU A 41 -4.27 -6.66 -11.93
CA LEU A 41 -3.59 -5.49 -12.48
C LEU A 41 -3.08 -5.74 -13.91
N GLU A 42 -2.46 -6.89 -14.18
CA GLU A 42 -2.00 -7.23 -15.54
C GLU A 42 -3.13 -7.17 -16.58
N ARG A 43 -4.35 -7.58 -16.21
CA ARG A 43 -5.52 -7.49 -17.10
C ARG A 43 -6.01 -6.06 -17.30
N LEU A 44 -5.80 -5.20 -16.29
CA LEU A 44 -6.25 -3.81 -16.30
C LEU A 44 -5.24 -2.86 -16.95
N VAL A 45 -3.96 -3.24 -17.09
CA VAL A 45 -2.90 -2.40 -17.68
C VAL A 45 -3.30 -1.80 -19.03
N PRO A 46 -3.96 -2.51 -19.98
CA PRO A 46 -4.36 -1.92 -21.24
C PRO A 46 -5.33 -0.72 -21.12
N LEU A 47 -6.02 -0.58 -19.98
CA LEU A 47 -6.91 0.55 -19.72
C LEU A 47 -6.15 1.88 -19.49
N LEU A 48 -4.83 1.83 -19.30
CA LEU A 48 -4.00 3.03 -19.22
C LEU A 48 -3.96 3.80 -20.53
N CYS A 49 -4.22 3.15 -21.68
CA CYS A 49 -4.22 3.74 -23.01
C CYS A 49 -2.93 4.52 -23.35
N ASP A 50 -1.82 4.16 -22.74
CA ASP A 50 -0.49 4.78 -22.89
C ASP A 50 0.56 3.69 -22.86
N LYS A 51 1.21 3.44 -24.00
CA LYS A 51 2.16 2.34 -24.18
C LYS A 51 3.39 2.42 -23.26
N GLU A 52 3.86 3.62 -22.98
CA GLU A 52 5.00 3.80 -22.09
C GLU A 52 4.61 3.49 -20.63
N ARG A 53 3.45 3.96 -20.18
CA ARG A 53 2.91 3.63 -18.85
C ARG A 53 2.63 2.14 -18.73
N GLU A 54 2.00 1.53 -19.73
CA GLU A 54 1.76 0.07 -19.77
C GLU A 54 3.08 -0.69 -19.59
N ARG A 55 4.12 -0.34 -20.36
CA ARG A 55 5.44 -0.96 -20.28
C ARG A 55 6.04 -0.83 -18.87
N VAL A 56 6.05 0.38 -18.31
CA VAL A 56 6.60 0.64 -16.98
C VAL A 56 5.87 -0.18 -15.90
N VAL A 57 4.54 -0.27 -15.98
CA VAL A 57 3.76 -1.05 -15.00
C VAL A 57 4.08 -2.54 -15.12
N LEU A 58 4.09 -3.09 -16.33
CA LEU A 58 4.40 -4.51 -16.55
C LEU A 58 5.81 -4.87 -16.10
N GLU A 59 6.81 -4.01 -16.36
CA GLU A 59 8.18 -4.20 -15.87
C GLU A 59 8.22 -4.27 -14.34
N ASN A 60 7.50 -3.38 -13.65
CA ASN A 60 7.44 -3.38 -12.19
C ASN A 60 6.70 -4.60 -11.63
N ILE A 61 5.64 -5.08 -12.29
CA ILE A 61 4.97 -6.34 -11.94
C ILE A 61 5.95 -7.51 -12.06
N ASN A 62 6.71 -7.59 -13.15
CA ASN A 62 7.68 -8.66 -13.36
C ASN A 62 8.78 -8.65 -12.29
N ILE A 63 9.37 -7.49 -11.97
CA ILE A 63 10.37 -7.36 -10.90
C ILE A 63 9.81 -7.88 -9.56
N VAL A 64 8.56 -7.56 -9.24
CA VAL A 64 7.93 -8.01 -7.99
C VAL A 64 7.67 -9.51 -8.02
N LYS A 65 7.13 -10.04 -9.11
CA LYS A 65 6.87 -11.47 -9.27
C LYS A 65 8.14 -12.29 -9.18
N GLU A 66 9.19 -11.92 -9.91
CA GLU A 66 10.48 -12.61 -9.89
C GLU A 66 11.02 -12.76 -8.47
N LYS A 67 10.93 -11.70 -7.65
CA LYS A 67 11.39 -11.77 -6.26
C LYS A 67 10.47 -12.60 -5.38
N LEU A 68 9.15 -12.44 -5.48
CA LEU A 68 8.19 -13.11 -4.58
C LEU A 68 7.98 -14.59 -4.91
N GLN A 69 8.22 -15.02 -6.15
CA GLN A 69 8.12 -16.42 -6.56
C GLN A 69 9.30 -17.28 -6.06
N THR A 70 10.35 -16.67 -5.53
CA THR A 70 11.52 -17.38 -5.00
C THR A 70 11.33 -17.86 -3.56
N GLY A 71 10.47 -18.85 -3.34
CA GLY A 71 10.28 -19.44 -2.01
C GLY A 71 9.09 -18.89 -1.24
N LYS A 72 9.21 -18.82 0.08
CA LYS A 72 8.18 -18.28 0.97
C LYS A 72 8.59 -16.93 1.54
N HIS A 73 7.68 -15.99 1.52
CA HIS A 73 7.87 -14.64 2.06
C HIS A 73 6.89 -14.36 3.19
N ASP A 74 7.18 -13.31 3.95
CA ASP A 74 6.29 -12.82 4.99
C ASP A 74 5.16 -11.99 4.36
N TYR A 75 3.93 -12.32 4.73
CA TYR A 75 2.72 -11.59 4.41
C TYR A 75 1.93 -11.31 5.68
N SER A 76 1.06 -10.32 5.64
CA SER A 76 0.17 -9.97 6.74
C SER A 76 -1.19 -9.52 6.24
N ALA A 77 -2.14 -9.36 7.15
CA ALA A 77 -3.39 -8.70 6.84
C ALA A 77 -3.13 -7.25 6.37
N PHE A 78 -4.03 -6.80 5.53
CA PHE A 78 -4.10 -5.46 4.96
C PHE A 78 -5.53 -4.96 5.12
N HIS A 79 -5.70 -3.82 5.80
CA HIS A 79 -7.00 -3.18 5.98
C HIS A 79 -7.62 -2.78 4.64
N GLY A 80 -6.76 -2.29 3.73
CA GLY A 80 -7.13 -1.93 2.37
C GLY A 80 -7.52 -0.48 2.18
N ASP A 81 -7.97 0.21 3.24
CA ASP A 81 -8.28 1.63 3.25
C ASP A 81 -8.00 2.27 4.62
N LEU A 82 -6.86 1.97 5.23
CA LEU A 82 -6.42 2.62 6.45
C LEU A 82 -6.03 4.07 6.15
N THR A 83 -6.87 4.99 6.55
CA THR A 83 -6.74 6.43 6.26
C THR A 83 -7.05 7.26 7.50
N PRO A 84 -6.70 8.57 7.53
CA PRO A 84 -7.08 9.45 8.63
C PRO A 84 -8.60 9.53 8.89
N TRP A 85 -9.41 9.33 7.86
CA TRP A 85 -10.88 9.39 7.99
C TRP A 85 -11.50 8.03 8.34
N ASN A 86 -10.81 6.92 8.11
CA ASN A 86 -11.21 5.55 8.51
C ASN A 86 -10.51 5.11 9.80
N SER A 87 -9.94 6.06 10.56
CA SER A 87 -9.30 5.79 11.82
C SER A 87 -9.52 6.92 12.83
N PHE A 88 -9.42 6.59 14.12
CA PHE A 88 -9.51 7.56 15.20
C PHE A 88 -8.68 7.12 16.40
N VAL A 89 -8.34 8.07 17.26
CA VAL A 89 -7.55 7.82 18.47
C VAL A 89 -8.39 8.07 19.71
N VAL A 90 -8.48 7.07 20.59
CA VAL A 90 -9.15 7.15 21.90
C VAL A 90 -8.18 6.63 22.96
N ASN A 91 -8.02 7.38 24.04
CA ASN A 91 -7.13 7.02 25.16
C ASN A 91 -5.72 6.59 24.75
N GLY A 92 -5.20 7.22 23.69
CA GLY A 92 -3.88 6.91 23.17
C GLY A 92 -3.78 5.71 22.24
N HIS A 93 -4.86 4.99 21.98
CA HIS A 93 -4.92 3.87 21.04
C HIS A 93 -5.59 4.27 19.74
N LEU A 94 -5.04 3.80 18.60
CA LEU A 94 -5.66 3.95 17.30
C LEU A 94 -6.66 2.82 17.07
N TYR A 95 -7.82 3.19 16.56
CA TYR A 95 -8.88 2.29 16.12
C TYR A 95 -9.12 2.51 14.64
N ALA A 96 -9.23 1.43 13.88
CA ALA A 96 -9.61 1.44 12.47
C ALA A 96 -11.01 0.85 12.30
N PHE A 97 -11.72 1.31 11.29
CA PHE A 97 -13.04 0.82 10.90
C PHE A 97 -13.16 0.84 9.37
N ASP A 98 -14.23 0.27 8.83
CA ASP A 98 -14.47 0.16 7.39
C ASP A 98 -13.49 -0.80 6.69
N PHE A 99 -13.63 -2.08 7.01
CA PHE A 99 -12.78 -3.16 6.50
C PHE A 99 -13.29 -3.75 5.16
N GLU A 100 -13.99 -2.98 4.34
CA GLU A 100 -14.60 -3.50 3.10
C GLU A 100 -13.56 -4.01 2.07
N TYR A 101 -12.34 -3.46 2.10
CA TYR A 101 -11.22 -3.85 1.22
C TYR A 101 -10.20 -4.77 1.89
N PHE A 102 -10.56 -5.36 3.02
CA PHE A 102 -9.67 -6.22 3.79
C PHE A 102 -9.11 -7.39 2.96
N LYS A 103 -7.81 -7.64 3.10
CA LYS A 103 -7.09 -8.78 2.54
C LYS A 103 -6.31 -9.50 3.64
N ARG A 104 -6.12 -10.82 3.49
CA ARG A 104 -5.46 -11.64 4.51
C ARG A 104 -3.95 -11.74 4.33
N SER A 105 -3.47 -11.56 3.11
CA SER A 105 -2.09 -11.91 2.73
C SER A 105 -1.50 -10.91 1.72
N TYR A 106 -1.10 -9.75 2.25
CA TYR A 106 -0.41 -8.70 1.51
C TYR A 106 1.03 -8.53 2.00
N PRO A 107 1.94 -7.98 1.17
CA PRO A 107 3.27 -7.59 1.63
C PRO A 107 3.20 -6.71 2.87
N PRO A 108 4.14 -6.90 3.84
CA PRO A 108 4.14 -6.13 5.07
C PRO A 108 4.12 -4.61 4.85
N LEU A 109 3.59 -3.86 5.80
CA LEU A 109 3.51 -2.40 5.80
C LEU A 109 2.63 -1.76 4.72
N ALA A 110 1.85 -2.52 3.97
CA ALA A 110 0.99 -1.96 2.92
C ALA A 110 0.04 -0.88 3.48
N ASP A 111 -0.55 -1.07 4.66
CA ASP A 111 -1.40 -0.07 5.31
C ASP A 111 -0.65 1.18 5.76
N TYR A 112 0.60 1.05 6.20
CA TYR A 112 1.42 2.22 6.53
C TYR A 112 1.68 3.07 5.29
N PHE A 113 2.03 2.44 4.19
CA PHE A 113 2.22 3.13 2.91
C PHE A 113 0.92 3.74 2.40
N HIS A 114 -0.20 3.04 2.59
CA HIS A 114 -1.52 3.56 2.22
C HIS A 114 -1.87 4.81 3.02
N PHE A 115 -1.78 4.74 4.34
CA PHE A 115 -2.04 5.88 5.22
C PHE A 115 -1.18 7.09 4.85
N PHE A 116 0.11 6.87 4.66
CA PHE A 116 1.06 7.90 4.26
C PHE A 116 0.70 8.53 2.92
N THR A 117 0.46 7.71 1.90
CA THR A 117 0.21 8.19 0.53
C THR A 117 -1.12 8.94 0.46
N GLN A 118 -2.17 8.41 1.06
CA GLN A 118 -3.48 9.06 1.09
C GLN A 118 -3.43 10.40 1.85
N SER A 119 -2.75 10.47 2.99
CA SER A 119 -2.56 11.72 3.71
C SER A 119 -1.83 12.76 2.87
N GLN A 120 -0.81 12.38 2.10
CA GLN A 120 -0.10 13.31 1.21
C GLN A 120 -1.01 13.83 0.08
N ILE A 121 -1.81 12.96 -0.51
CA ILE A 121 -2.71 13.33 -1.62
C ILE A 121 -3.81 14.28 -1.12
N TYR A 122 -4.46 13.94 -0.01
CA TYR A 122 -5.67 14.66 0.43
C TYR A 122 -5.39 15.82 1.38
N ASP A 123 -4.38 15.72 2.25
CA ASP A 123 -4.08 16.79 3.23
C ASP A 123 -3.19 17.88 2.63
N THR A 124 -2.24 17.49 1.76
CA THR A 124 -1.26 18.44 1.20
C THR A 124 -1.38 18.64 -0.31
N TYR A 125 -2.30 17.94 -0.96
CA TYR A 125 -2.47 17.94 -2.43
C TYR A 125 -1.17 17.58 -3.17
N ALA A 126 -0.31 16.78 -2.55
CA ALA A 126 0.95 16.36 -3.11
C ALA A 126 0.73 15.52 -4.37
N ARG A 127 1.61 15.68 -5.37
CA ARG A 127 1.63 14.90 -6.61
C ARG A 127 2.88 14.03 -6.65
N GLY A 128 2.98 13.16 -7.64
CA GLY A 128 3.94 12.08 -7.75
C GLY A 128 5.37 12.38 -7.30
N GLU A 129 5.99 13.47 -7.79
CA GLU A 129 7.35 13.84 -7.38
C GLU A 129 7.46 14.22 -5.91
N GLN A 130 6.48 14.95 -5.38
CA GLN A 130 6.42 15.36 -3.98
C GLN A 130 6.19 14.15 -3.07
N ILE A 131 5.30 13.23 -3.47
CA ILE A 131 5.06 11.98 -2.74
C ILE A 131 6.35 11.16 -2.70
N THR A 132 7.06 11.06 -3.82
CA THR A 132 8.35 10.34 -3.88
C THR A 132 9.42 11.00 -3.00
N ALA A 133 9.53 12.31 -3.01
CA ALA A 133 10.47 13.04 -2.15
C ALA A 133 10.13 12.85 -0.66
N ASN A 134 8.84 12.94 -0.31
CA ASN A 134 8.37 12.70 1.04
C ASN A 134 8.58 11.24 1.49
N TYR A 135 8.36 10.26 0.61
CA TYR A 135 8.67 8.86 0.89
C TYR A 135 10.17 8.68 1.22
N ARG A 136 11.08 9.25 0.43
CA ARG A 136 12.52 9.19 0.70
C ARG A 136 12.88 9.77 2.07
N ARG A 137 12.23 10.84 2.49
CA ARG A 137 12.40 11.44 3.82
C ARG A 137 11.90 10.50 4.91
N ILE A 138 10.69 9.97 4.80
CA ILE A 138 10.11 9.05 5.78
C ILE A 138 10.91 7.74 5.88
N LYS A 139 11.37 7.21 4.75
CA LYS A 139 12.25 6.05 4.72
C LYS A 139 13.48 6.29 5.60
N LYS A 140 14.12 7.45 5.47
CA LYS A 140 15.30 7.81 6.26
C LYS A 140 15.02 8.03 7.74
N GLU A 141 13.83 8.54 8.07
CA GLU A 141 13.48 8.94 9.44
C GLU A 141 12.77 7.83 10.23
N ARG A 142 12.01 6.95 9.56
CA ARG A 142 11.05 6.03 10.19
C ARG A 142 11.15 4.57 9.77
N LEU A 143 11.80 4.27 8.65
CA LEU A 143 11.89 2.93 8.10
C LEU A 143 13.35 2.44 8.04
N THR A 144 14.23 2.95 8.89
CA THR A 144 15.66 2.58 8.94
C THR A 144 15.87 1.10 9.17
N ASP A 145 15.04 0.49 10.01
CA ASP A 145 15.14 -0.91 10.40
C ASP A 145 14.29 -1.84 9.51
N VAL A 146 13.65 -1.28 8.49
CA VAL A 146 12.84 -2.04 7.54
C VAL A 146 13.70 -2.47 6.35
N THR A 147 14.03 -3.74 6.32
CA THR A 147 14.70 -4.35 5.16
C THR A 147 13.80 -4.24 3.93
N ASP A 148 14.39 -3.86 2.79
CA ASP A 148 13.71 -3.79 1.50
C ASP A 148 12.48 -2.84 1.44
N SER A 149 12.48 -1.75 2.22
CA SER A 149 11.35 -0.80 2.24
C SER A 149 10.96 -0.28 0.86
N ASP A 150 11.92 -0.06 -0.06
CA ASP A 150 11.62 0.36 -1.44
C ASP A 150 10.86 -0.71 -2.23
N PHE A 151 11.22 -1.97 -2.02
CA PHE A 151 10.51 -3.09 -2.62
C PHE A 151 9.08 -3.21 -2.08
N LEU A 152 8.90 -3.10 -0.76
CA LEU A 152 7.59 -3.13 -0.13
C LEU A 152 6.71 -1.95 -0.57
N TYR A 153 7.30 -0.76 -0.70
CA TYR A 153 6.58 0.40 -1.24
C TYR A 153 6.18 0.21 -2.70
N ARG A 154 7.04 -0.39 -3.52
CA ARG A 154 6.69 -0.79 -4.90
C ARG A 154 5.52 -1.76 -4.93
N CYS A 155 5.52 -2.77 -4.07
CA CYS A 155 4.39 -3.70 -3.95
C CYS A 155 3.08 -2.96 -3.62
N TYR A 156 3.14 -2.01 -2.69
CA TYR A 156 1.98 -1.17 -2.35
C TYR A 156 1.50 -0.34 -3.55
N LEU A 157 2.42 0.32 -4.27
CA LEU A 157 2.04 1.16 -5.43
C LEU A 157 1.33 0.36 -6.52
N LEU A 158 1.76 -0.88 -6.79
CA LEU A 158 1.06 -1.76 -7.73
C LEU A 158 -0.34 -2.14 -7.22
N ALA A 159 -0.47 -2.42 -5.93
CA ALA A 159 -1.76 -2.76 -5.33
C ALA A 159 -2.76 -1.59 -5.40
N ILE A 160 -2.32 -0.38 -5.08
CA ILE A 160 -3.20 0.78 -5.13
C ILE A 160 -3.55 1.19 -6.57
N MET A 161 -2.65 0.95 -7.52
CA MET A 161 -2.94 1.12 -8.95
C MET A 161 -4.03 0.16 -9.42
N GLU A 162 -3.95 -1.13 -9.05
CA GLU A 162 -5.01 -2.10 -9.31
C GLU A 162 -6.34 -1.63 -8.77
N PHE A 163 -6.35 -1.21 -7.50
CA PHE A 163 -7.56 -0.72 -6.84
C PHE A 163 -8.23 0.43 -7.62
N TYR A 164 -7.47 1.44 -8.01
CA TYR A 164 -8.04 2.59 -8.73
C TYR A 164 -8.45 2.25 -10.16
N LEU A 165 -7.67 1.48 -10.90
CA LEU A 165 -8.03 1.04 -12.25
C LEU A 165 -9.30 0.19 -12.25
N ASN A 166 -9.46 -0.67 -11.26
CA ASN A 166 -10.64 -1.52 -11.11
C ASN A 166 -11.88 -0.69 -10.72
N ARG A 167 -11.75 0.20 -9.74
CA ARG A 167 -12.83 1.05 -9.25
C ARG A 167 -13.32 2.04 -10.30
N ASP A 168 -12.39 2.69 -10.98
CA ASP A 168 -12.70 3.79 -11.88
C ASP A 168 -12.84 3.33 -13.36
N HIS A 169 -12.91 2.00 -13.59
CA HIS A 169 -13.00 1.40 -14.93
C HIS A 169 -11.96 1.93 -15.94
N GLY A 170 -10.74 2.20 -15.44
CA GLY A 170 -9.65 2.75 -16.23
C GLY A 170 -9.66 4.27 -16.38
N TYR A 171 -10.66 4.98 -15.90
CA TYR A 171 -10.61 6.44 -15.80
C TYR A 171 -9.69 6.84 -14.64
N LEU A 172 -8.40 6.97 -14.93
CA LEU A 172 -7.47 7.59 -13.99
C LEU A 172 -7.85 9.07 -13.88
N ASN A 173 -8.36 9.47 -12.72
CA ASN A 173 -8.46 10.89 -12.44
C ASN A 173 -7.07 11.51 -12.62
N GLU A 174 -6.99 12.68 -13.28
CA GLU A 174 -5.75 13.44 -13.50
C GLU A 174 -4.99 13.81 -12.20
N ARG A 175 -5.50 13.34 -11.05
CA ARG A 175 -4.96 13.55 -9.71
C ARG A 175 -3.97 12.46 -9.23
N LEU A 176 -3.77 11.40 -10.03
CA LEU A 176 -2.76 10.36 -9.74
C LEU A 176 -1.47 10.62 -10.58
#